data_6df02aa2e8ec2954db783476266b12d8
#
_entry.id   6df02aa2e8ec2954db783476266b12d8
#
_cell.length_a   1.000
_cell.length_b   1.000
_cell.length_c   1.000
_cell.angle_alpha   90.00
_cell.angle_beta   90.00
_cell.angle_gamma   90.00
#
_symmetry.space_group_name_H-M   'P 1'
#
loop_
_entity.id
_entity.type
_entity.pdbx_description
1 polymer ?
#
loop_
_entity_poly.entity_id
_entity_poly.type
_entity_poly.pdbx_seq_one_letter_code
_entity_poly.pdbx_strand_id
1 'polypeptide(L)'
;WSCLIATKITRRKFVTTFHGTYNFNSNIKKFYNSVMVRSDLIIAGSNFIFSHIKENYSEYLSDRKKLLSIFRGINTDYYDASTTLEADEDNLFKSWELIVGKKIILLPGRLTAWKGQEMFLEALNKVNIQLGNDAFIAVILGNDQGRDLYKKKLIRLVEQYRLTKQIRFIDHCKNMPLAYKISDIVISASIEPEAFGRVSVEAQSMQKMIVASNLGGSNETVIDGKTGILFEAGNSDELSEKIIKV
;
A
#
# COMPACT_ATOMS: atom_id res chain seq x y z
N TRP A 1 24.16 2.23 -11.30
CA TRP A 1 25.22 2.30 -12.32
C TRP A 1 26.44 1.46 -11.93
N SER A 2 26.89 1.48 -10.69
CA SER A 2 28.03 0.69 -10.21
C SER A 2 27.89 -0.81 -10.53
N CYS A 3 26.72 -1.40 -10.28
CA CYS A 3 26.47 -2.81 -10.61
C CYS A 3 26.56 -3.07 -12.12
N LEU A 4 26.02 -2.18 -12.97
CA LEU A 4 26.11 -2.31 -14.42
C LEU A 4 27.57 -2.28 -14.92
N ILE A 5 28.38 -1.39 -14.34
CA ILE A 5 29.82 -1.29 -14.67
C ILE A 5 30.57 -2.55 -14.23
N ALA A 6 30.35 -2.96 -12.98
CA ALA A 6 30.98 -4.14 -12.40
C ALA A 6 30.67 -5.41 -13.21
N THR A 7 29.41 -5.62 -13.61
CA THR A 7 29.02 -6.80 -14.39
C THR A 7 29.63 -6.78 -15.80
N LYS A 8 29.79 -5.60 -16.41
CA LYS A 8 30.50 -5.47 -17.70
C LYS A 8 31.98 -5.83 -17.58
N ILE A 9 32.66 -5.31 -16.55
CA ILE A 9 34.09 -5.59 -16.31
C ILE A 9 34.30 -7.09 -16.05
N THR A 10 33.44 -7.69 -15.21
CA THR A 10 33.56 -9.09 -14.80
C THR A 10 32.89 -10.06 -15.78
N ARG A 11 32.29 -9.57 -16.87
CA ARG A 11 31.54 -10.36 -17.88
C ARG A 11 30.46 -11.24 -17.26
N ARG A 12 29.79 -10.76 -16.20
CA ARG A 12 28.67 -11.43 -15.53
C ARG A 12 27.34 -10.93 -16.06
N LYS A 13 26.32 -11.81 -15.99
CA LYS A 13 24.95 -11.43 -16.32
C LYS A 13 24.41 -10.46 -15.28
N PHE A 14 23.61 -9.50 -15.76
CA PHE A 14 22.98 -8.47 -14.94
C PHE A 14 21.47 -8.65 -14.98
N VAL A 15 20.85 -8.81 -13.82
CA VAL A 15 19.39 -8.91 -13.67
C VAL A 15 18.90 -7.74 -12.83
N THR A 16 17.79 -7.14 -13.24
CA THR A 16 17.16 -6.05 -12.50
C THR A 16 15.67 -6.33 -12.26
N THR A 17 15.15 -5.82 -11.16
CA THR A 17 13.73 -5.90 -10.84
C THR A 17 13.19 -4.49 -10.60
N PHE A 18 12.14 -4.11 -11.33
CA PHE A 18 11.44 -2.85 -11.13
C PHE A 18 10.48 -2.98 -9.95
N HIS A 19 10.69 -2.17 -8.91
CA HIS A 19 9.88 -2.14 -7.70
C HIS A 19 8.94 -0.94 -7.61
N GLY A 20 8.96 -0.05 -8.60
CA GLY A 20 8.15 1.16 -8.67
C GLY A 20 8.21 1.78 -10.05
N THR A 21 7.44 2.82 -10.30
CA THR A 21 7.44 3.54 -11.59
C THR A 21 8.70 4.37 -11.81
N TYR A 22 9.43 4.72 -10.74
CA TYR A 22 10.60 5.59 -10.81
C TYR A 22 10.34 6.84 -11.65
N ASN A 23 9.23 7.54 -11.33
CA ASN A 23 8.79 8.73 -12.06
C ASN A 23 9.93 9.72 -12.27
N PHE A 24 9.99 10.31 -13.44
CA PHE A 24 11.01 11.28 -13.84
C PHE A 24 10.34 12.54 -14.37
N ASN A 25 10.91 13.68 -14.01
CA ASN A 25 10.49 15.01 -14.45
C ASN A 25 11.56 15.70 -15.32
N SER A 26 12.62 14.98 -15.70
CA SER A 26 13.68 15.46 -16.58
C SER A 26 14.34 14.31 -17.33
N ASN A 27 14.94 14.62 -18.49
CA ASN A 27 15.70 13.65 -19.29
C ASN A 27 16.92 13.10 -18.54
N ILE A 28 17.53 13.90 -17.66
CA ILE A 28 18.66 13.47 -16.83
C ILE A 28 18.19 12.40 -15.84
N LYS A 29 17.05 12.61 -15.18
CA LYS A 29 16.49 11.63 -14.25
C LYS A 29 16.03 10.37 -14.98
N LYS A 30 15.44 10.50 -16.19
CA LYS A 30 15.09 9.37 -17.04
C LYS A 30 16.35 8.55 -17.40
N PHE A 31 17.42 9.22 -17.84
CA PHE A 31 18.70 8.58 -18.13
C PHE A 31 19.27 7.87 -16.89
N TYR A 32 19.26 8.53 -15.73
CA TYR A 32 19.73 7.91 -14.48
C TYR A 32 18.95 6.63 -14.13
N ASN A 33 17.62 6.68 -14.21
CA ASN A 33 16.74 5.54 -13.95
C ASN A 33 16.88 4.43 -15.02
N SER A 34 17.32 4.77 -16.24
CA SER A 34 17.46 3.80 -17.33
C SER A 34 18.45 2.67 -17.05
N VAL A 35 19.29 2.80 -16.00
CA VAL A 35 20.17 1.68 -15.58
C VAL A 35 19.37 0.41 -15.31
N MET A 36 18.14 0.53 -14.83
CA MET A 36 17.24 -0.60 -14.53
C MET A 36 16.84 -1.39 -15.78
N VAL A 37 16.82 -0.76 -16.95
CA VAL A 37 16.49 -1.38 -18.25
C VAL A 37 17.73 -1.71 -19.10
N ARG A 38 18.94 -1.50 -18.56
CA ARG A 38 20.20 -1.83 -19.23
C ARG A 38 20.75 -3.22 -18.88
N SER A 39 19.99 -4.00 -18.11
CA SER A 39 20.31 -5.36 -17.72
C SER A 39 20.04 -6.38 -18.86
N ASP A 40 20.58 -7.59 -18.72
CA ASP A 40 20.32 -8.71 -19.65
C ASP A 40 18.88 -9.25 -19.46
N LEU A 41 18.37 -9.21 -18.22
CA LEU A 41 17.02 -9.61 -17.86
C LEU A 41 16.40 -8.54 -16.96
N ILE A 42 15.20 -8.09 -17.33
CA ILE A 42 14.42 -7.11 -16.62
C ILE A 42 13.16 -7.79 -16.09
N ILE A 43 12.93 -7.74 -14.79
CA ILE A 43 11.75 -8.29 -14.14
C ILE A 43 10.82 -7.13 -13.76
N ALA A 44 9.58 -7.19 -14.24
CA ALA A 44 8.48 -6.33 -13.82
C ALA A 44 7.64 -7.06 -12.76
N GLY A 45 7.40 -6.44 -11.61
CA GLY A 45 6.69 -7.05 -10.49
C GLY A 45 5.16 -7.10 -10.67
N SER A 46 4.63 -6.56 -11.78
CA SER A 46 3.22 -6.54 -12.18
C SER A 46 3.11 -6.24 -13.67
N ASN A 47 1.94 -6.46 -14.28
CA ASN A 47 1.69 -6.04 -15.67
C ASN A 47 1.65 -4.51 -15.80
N PHE A 48 1.18 -3.82 -14.77
CA PHE A 48 1.27 -2.36 -14.71
C PHE A 48 2.73 -1.87 -14.87
N ILE A 49 3.66 -2.44 -14.12
CA ILE A 49 5.09 -2.10 -14.24
C ILE A 49 5.67 -2.55 -15.58
N PHE A 50 5.23 -3.68 -16.11
CA PHE A 50 5.65 -4.16 -17.42
C PHE A 50 5.26 -3.16 -18.54
N SER A 51 4.01 -2.69 -18.54
CA SER A 51 3.51 -1.68 -19.46
C SER A 51 4.25 -0.35 -19.28
N HIS A 52 4.42 0.10 -18.03
CA HIS A 52 5.18 1.31 -17.71
C HIS A 52 6.62 1.29 -18.28
N ILE A 53 7.31 0.13 -18.19
CA ILE A 53 8.66 -0.03 -18.76
C ILE A 53 8.62 0.09 -20.29
N LYS A 54 7.66 -0.56 -20.94
CA LYS A 54 7.52 -0.50 -22.40
C LYS A 54 7.21 0.92 -22.90
N GLU A 55 6.35 1.64 -22.21
CA GLU A 55 5.94 2.99 -22.60
C GLU A 55 7.05 4.02 -22.38
N ASN A 56 7.77 3.91 -21.26
CA ASN A 56 8.69 4.98 -20.83
C ASN A 56 10.16 4.71 -21.13
N TYR A 57 10.55 3.47 -21.46
CA TYR A 57 11.95 3.05 -21.63
C TYR A 57 12.17 2.19 -22.88
N SER A 58 11.24 2.23 -23.87
CA SER A 58 11.32 1.45 -25.11
C SER A 58 12.64 1.64 -25.83
N GLU A 59 13.19 2.85 -25.85
CA GLU A 59 14.46 3.19 -26.50
C GLU A 59 15.69 2.47 -25.92
N TYR A 60 15.57 1.93 -24.71
CA TYR A 60 16.64 1.15 -24.05
C TYR A 60 16.42 -0.34 -24.17
N LEU A 61 15.24 -0.79 -24.62
CA LEU A 61 14.94 -2.21 -24.85
C LEU A 61 15.49 -2.61 -26.22
N SER A 62 16.03 -3.81 -26.30
CA SER A 62 16.50 -4.41 -27.55
C SER A 62 16.09 -5.86 -27.59
N ASP A 63 16.07 -6.50 -28.79
CA ASP A 63 15.68 -7.89 -29.01
C ASP A 63 16.52 -8.91 -28.18
N ARG A 64 17.71 -8.48 -27.76
CA ARG A 64 18.60 -9.31 -26.93
C ARG A 64 18.26 -9.27 -25.43
N LYS A 65 17.41 -8.31 -25.01
CA LYS A 65 17.02 -8.12 -23.61
C LYS A 65 15.66 -8.75 -23.37
N LYS A 66 15.54 -9.52 -22.30
CA LYS A 66 14.27 -10.11 -21.90
C LYS A 66 13.61 -9.23 -20.85
N LEU A 67 12.41 -8.77 -21.14
CA LEU A 67 11.50 -8.16 -20.17
C LEU A 67 10.42 -9.19 -19.82
N LEU A 68 10.35 -9.58 -18.55
CA LEU A 68 9.39 -10.58 -18.05
C LEU A 68 8.51 -9.93 -16.96
N SER A 69 7.23 -10.27 -16.97
CA SER A 69 6.33 -10.03 -15.84
C SER A 69 6.42 -11.22 -14.90
N ILE A 70 6.95 -11.00 -13.69
CA ILE A 70 6.96 -11.99 -12.62
C ILE A 70 6.35 -11.32 -11.41
N PHE A 71 5.11 -11.68 -11.11
CA PHE A 71 4.36 -11.10 -10.01
C PHE A 71 5.08 -11.30 -8.68
N ARG A 72 5.00 -10.29 -7.83
CA ARG A 72 5.50 -10.41 -6.47
C ARG A 72 4.58 -11.33 -5.67
N GLY A 73 5.19 -12.18 -4.87
CA GLY A 73 4.47 -13.00 -3.91
C GLY A 73 4.51 -12.42 -2.50
N ILE A 74 3.79 -13.08 -1.60
CA ILE A 74 3.90 -12.93 -0.15
C ILE A 74 4.21 -14.30 0.47
N ASN A 75 4.68 -14.29 1.71
CA ASN A 75 4.82 -15.51 2.48
C ASN A 75 3.46 -15.86 3.10
N THR A 76 2.74 -16.81 2.51
CA THR A 76 1.41 -17.24 2.96
C THR A 76 1.44 -17.96 4.30
N ASP A 77 2.55 -18.60 4.68
CA ASP A 77 2.71 -19.22 5.99
C ASP A 77 2.85 -18.16 7.10
N TYR A 78 3.43 -17.00 6.76
CA TYR A 78 3.50 -15.86 7.68
C TYR A 78 2.19 -15.08 7.75
N TYR A 79 1.49 -14.89 6.61
CA TYR A 79 0.19 -14.25 6.53
C TYR A 79 -0.92 -15.30 6.54
N ASP A 80 -1.01 -16.05 7.64
CA ASP A 80 -2.04 -17.06 7.88
C ASP A 80 -2.85 -16.69 9.14
N ALA A 81 -4.16 -16.52 8.98
CA ALA A 81 -5.06 -16.13 10.05
C ALA A 81 -5.13 -17.17 11.19
N SER A 82 -4.78 -18.43 10.90
CA SER A 82 -4.80 -19.51 11.91
C SER A 82 -3.61 -19.49 12.88
N THR A 83 -2.53 -18.78 12.55
CA THR A 83 -1.26 -18.84 13.30
C THR A 83 -1.17 -17.84 14.45
N THR A 84 -2.11 -16.90 14.60
CA THR A 84 -2.08 -15.89 15.67
C THR A 84 -2.85 -16.36 16.90
N LEU A 85 -2.30 -16.11 18.10
CA LEU A 85 -2.90 -16.48 19.38
C LEU A 85 -3.85 -15.38 19.89
N GLU A 86 -4.96 -15.77 20.53
CA GLU A 86 -5.92 -14.81 21.13
C GLU A 86 -5.26 -13.90 22.19
N ALA A 87 -4.36 -14.43 23.00
CA ALA A 87 -3.62 -13.63 23.99
C ALA A 87 -2.81 -12.50 23.37
N ASP A 88 -2.31 -12.66 22.13
CA ASP A 88 -1.60 -11.63 21.40
C ASP A 88 -2.56 -10.54 20.88
N GLU A 89 -3.80 -10.92 20.53
CA GLU A 89 -4.84 -9.98 20.14
C GLU A 89 -5.20 -9.04 21.30
N ASP A 90 -5.45 -9.58 22.49
CA ASP A 90 -5.75 -8.79 23.69
C ASP A 90 -4.62 -7.81 24.04
N ASN A 91 -3.37 -8.25 23.94
CA ASN A 91 -2.22 -7.39 24.15
C ASN A 91 -2.15 -6.25 23.13
N LEU A 92 -2.46 -6.54 21.86
CA LEU A 92 -2.47 -5.53 20.79
C LEU A 92 -3.62 -4.54 21.00
N PHE A 93 -4.82 -5.01 21.33
CA PHE A 93 -5.97 -4.16 21.66
C PHE A 93 -5.63 -3.15 22.77
N LYS A 94 -5.01 -3.63 23.87
CA LYS A 94 -4.58 -2.77 24.98
C LYS A 94 -3.51 -1.78 24.56
N SER A 95 -2.49 -2.23 23.85
CA SER A 95 -1.34 -1.38 23.46
C SER A 95 -1.70 -0.30 22.43
N TRP A 96 -2.71 -0.55 21.61
CA TRP A 96 -3.22 0.39 20.61
C TRP A 96 -4.45 1.17 21.10
N GLU A 97 -4.85 0.98 22.36
CA GLU A 97 -6.04 1.61 22.96
C GLU A 97 -7.29 1.42 22.11
N LEU A 98 -7.48 0.20 21.59
CA LEU A 98 -8.66 -0.18 20.83
C LEU A 98 -9.83 -0.47 21.76
N ILE A 99 -11.04 -0.24 21.27
CA ILE A 99 -12.26 -0.43 22.06
C ILE A 99 -12.97 -1.69 21.55
N VAL A 100 -13.16 -2.65 22.45
CA VAL A 100 -13.89 -3.89 22.15
C VAL A 100 -15.31 -3.58 21.69
N GLY A 101 -15.76 -4.26 20.65
CA GLY A 101 -17.11 -4.09 20.08
C GLY A 101 -17.22 -2.99 19.02
N LYS A 102 -16.16 -2.20 18.76
CA LYS A 102 -16.11 -1.28 17.62
C LYS A 102 -15.46 -1.95 16.41
N LYS A 103 -15.89 -1.56 15.23
CA LYS A 103 -15.24 -1.97 13.97
C LYS A 103 -13.86 -1.38 13.85
N ILE A 104 -12.88 -2.20 13.48
CA ILE A 104 -11.49 -1.76 13.31
C ILE A 104 -11.18 -1.59 11.83
N ILE A 105 -10.87 -0.35 11.44
CA ILE A 105 -10.48 0.00 10.07
C ILE A 105 -8.97 0.24 10.04
N LEU A 106 -8.21 -0.56 9.30
CA LEU A 106 -6.75 -0.50 9.26
C LEU A 106 -6.27 0.09 7.94
N LEU A 107 -5.47 1.15 7.99
CA LEU A 107 -4.72 1.68 6.85
C LEU A 107 -3.22 1.51 7.09
N PRO A 108 -2.59 0.44 6.58
CA PRO A 108 -1.17 0.22 6.73
C PRO A 108 -0.39 0.89 5.58
N GLY A 109 0.66 1.60 5.93
CA GLY A 109 1.54 2.24 4.96
C GLY A 109 2.32 3.41 5.54
N ARG A 110 3.47 3.69 4.95
CA ARG A 110 4.29 4.84 5.35
C ARG A 110 3.48 6.13 5.31
N LEU A 111 3.72 7.04 6.25
CA LEU A 111 3.07 8.35 6.24
C LEU A 111 3.68 9.22 5.13
N THR A 112 3.04 9.19 3.97
CA THR A 112 3.42 9.97 2.77
C THR A 112 2.17 10.37 2.02
N ALA A 113 2.13 11.56 1.43
CA ALA A 113 0.94 12.11 0.80
C ALA A 113 0.33 11.15 -0.26
N TRP A 114 1.18 10.50 -1.06
CA TRP A 114 0.71 9.58 -2.09
C TRP A 114 0.02 8.31 -1.58
N LYS A 115 0.18 7.97 -0.28
CA LYS A 115 -0.55 6.87 0.39
C LYS A 115 -1.98 7.23 0.79
N GLY A 116 -2.40 8.49 0.57
CA GLY A 116 -3.78 8.92 0.66
C GLY A 116 -4.37 9.03 2.07
N GLN A 117 -3.53 9.16 3.12
CA GLN A 117 -4.03 9.28 4.49
C GLN A 117 -4.97 10.50 4.67
N GLU A 118 -4.72 11.62 3.96
CA GLU A 118 -5.58 12.80 4.03
C GLU A 118 -6.98 12.50 3.49
N MET A 119 -7.05 11.90 2.30
CA MET A 119 -8.30 11.47 1.66
C MET A 119 -9.03 10.42 2.52
N PHE A 120 -8.29 9.49 3.14
CA PHE A 120 -8.86 8.52 4.07
C PHE A 120 -9.50 9.19 5.30
N LEU A 121 -8.83 10.18 5.91
CA LEU A 121 -9.40 10.94 7.03
C LEU A 121 -10.67 11.71 6.62
N GLU A 122 -10.69 12.27 5.41
CA GLU A 122 -11.89 12.91 4.86
C GLU A 122 -13.05 11.90 4.69
N ALA A 123 -12.76 10.72 4.15
CA ALA A 123 -13.74 9.63 4.03
C ALA A 123 -14.26 9.20 5.42
N LEU A 124 -13.38 9.03 6.41
CA LEU A 124 -13.79 8.68 7.77
C LEU A 124 -14.63 9.76 8.45
N ASN A 125 -14.40 11.04 8.14
CA ASN A 125 -15.30 12.10 8.61
C ASN A 125 -16.72 11.92 8.08
N LYS A 126 -16.88 11.55 6.80
CA LYS A 126 -18.20 11.27 6.19
C LYS A 126 -18.84 10.03 6.83
N VAL A 127 -18.05 8.95 7.03
CA VAL A 127 -18.51 7.76 7.77
C VAL A 127 -18.99 8.12 9.17
N ASN A 128 -18.23 8.93 9.90
CA ASN A 128 -18.57 9.35 11.25
C ASN A 128 -19.85 10.21 11.32
N ILE A 129 -20.07 11.10 10.34
CA ILE A 129 -21.30 11.88 10.23
C ILE A 129 -22.51 10.96 10.02
N GLN A 130 -22.35 9.89 9.22
CA GLN A 130 -23.47 9.01 8.87
C GLN A 130 -23.74 7.94 9.93
N LEU A 131 -22.71 7.33 10.52
CA LEU A 131 -22.84 6.19 11.46
C LEU A 131 -22.72 6.60 12.94
N GLY A 132 -22.22 7.83 13.21
CA GLY A 132 -21.98 8.32 14.57
C GLY A 132 -20.60 7.95 15.14
N ASN A 133 -20.29 8.60 16.27
CA ASN A 133 -18.94 8.56 16.88
C ASN A 133 -18.53 7.20 17.46
N ASP A 134 -19.44 6.27 17.57
CA ASP A 134 -19.18 4.98 18.24
C ASP A 134 -19.07 3.79 17.29
N ALA A 135 -19.20 4.04 15.98
CA ALA A 135 -19.23 2.95 14.99
C ALA A 135 -17.88 2.26 14.78
N PHE A 136 -16.75 2.99 14.84
CA PHE A 136 -15.46 2.45 14.47
C PHE A 136 -14.27 3.05 15.27
N ILE A 137 -13.14 2.36 15.19
CA ILE A 137 -11.78 2.87 15.43
C ILE A 137 -10.98 2.67 14.16
N ALA A 138 -10.29 3.70 13.69
CA ALA A 138 -9.39 3.57 12.55
C ALA A 138 -7.92 3.69 12.99
N VAL A 139 -7.11 2.75 12.51
CA VAL A 139 -5.67 2.68 12.79
C VAL A 139 -4.90 3.06 11.54
N ILE A 140 -4.15 4.15 11.62
CA ILE A 140 -3.18 4.55 10.60
C ILE A 140 -1.83 4.00 11.04
N LEU A 141 -1.41 2.90 10.41
CA LEU A 141 -0.24 2.13 10.80
C LEU A 141 0.93 2.40 9.85
N GLY A 142 1.95 3.10 10.32
CA GLY A 142 3.18 3.31 9.57
C GLY A 142 4.01 4.50 10.04
N ASN A 143 5.29 4.40 9.81
CA ASN A 143 6.27 5.41 10.23
C ASN A 143 6.31 6.59 9.24
N ASP A 144 6.55 7.79 9.76
CA ASP A 144 6.71 9.02 8.99
C ASP A 144 8.09 9.15 8.32
N GLN A 145 9.06 8.33 8.72
CA GLN A 145 10.43 8.36 8.21
C GLN A 145 11.07 9.77 8.30
N GLY A 146 10.82 10.50 9.40
CA GLY A 146 11.28 11.86 9.60
C GLY A 146 10.48 12.93 8.85
N ARG A 147 9.27 12.61 8.37
CA ARG A 147 8.36 13.58 7.72
C ARG A 147 7.38 14.17 8.73
N ASP A 148 7.88 14.71 9.83
CA ASP A 148 7.11 15.27 10.94
C ASP A 148 6.03 16.26 10.50
N LEU A 149 6.29 17.07 9.48
CA LEU A 149 5.33 18.04 8.97
C LEU A 149 4.07 17.37 8.42
N TYR A 150 4.23 16.23 7.74
CA TYR A 150 3.09 15.51 7.21
C TYR A 150 2.28 14.84 8.32
N LYS A 151 2.94 14.20 9.29
CA LYS A 151 2.27 13.64 10.49
C LYS A 151 1.50 14.73 11.25
N LYS A 152 2.11 15.89 11.49
CA LYS A 152 1.44 17.03 12.13
C LYS A 152 0.23 17.53 11.34
N LYS A 153 0.30 17.54 10.00
CA LYS A 153 -0.84 17.86 9.15
C LYS A 153 -2.00 16.88 9.36
N LEU A 154 -1.72 15.58 9.38
CA LEU A 154 -2.74 14.54 9.62
C LEU A 154 -3.39 14.70 10.99
N ILE A 155 -2.61 14.97 12.05
CA ILE A 155 -3.14 15.20 13.40
C ILE A 155 -4.09 16.40 13.42
N ARG A 156 -3.74 17.52 12.77
CA ARG A 156 -4.62 18.69 12.66
C ARG A 156 -5.93 18.37 11.93
N LEU A 157 -5.88 17.52 10.88
CA LEU A 157 -7.10 17.09 10.20
C LEU A 157 -7.99 16.24 11.10
N VAL A 158 -7.40 15.35 11.92
CA VAL A 158 -8.13 14.56 12.91
C VAL A 158 -8.85 15.48 13.92
N GLU A 159 -8.18 16.53 14.41
CA GLU A 159 -8.75 17.52 15.30
C GLU A 159 -9.87 18.31 14.60
N GLN A 160 -9.62 18.80 13.39
CA GLN A 160 -10.59 19.55 12.58
C GLN A 160 -11.87 18.74 12.32
N TYR A 161 -11.75 17.44 12.02
CA TYR A 161 -12.87 16.53 11.80
C TYR A 161 -13.47 15.97 13.10
N ARG A 162 -12.92 16.34 14.27
CA ARG A 162 -13.34 15.84 15.60
C ARG A 162 -13.26 14.30 15.73
N LEU A 163 -12.27 13.69 15.08
CA LEU A 163 -12.05 12.24 15.06
C LEU A 163 -11.00 11.77 16.08
N THR A 164 -10.62 12.59 17.06
CA THR A 164 -9.54 12.28 18.02
C THR A 164 -9.80 10.99 18.82
N LYS A 165 -11.06 10.68 19.09
CA LYS A 165 -11.42 9.45 19.81
C LYS A 165 -11.40 8.20 18.91
N GLN A 166 -11.56 8.36 17.60
CA GLN A 166 -11.67 7.29 16.63
C GLN A 166 -10.35 6.91 15.97
N ILE A 167 -9.36 7.82 15.92
CA ILE A 167 -8.12 7.59 15.17
C ILE A 167 -6.98 7.18 16.10
N ARG A 168 -6.20 6.18 15.69
CA ARG A 168 -4.95 5.77 16.31
C ARG A 168 -3.80 5.87 15.29
N PHE A 169 -2.76 6.59 15.63
CA PHE A 169 -1.51 6.60 14.86
C PHE A 169 -0.52 5.63 15.50
N ILE A 170 -0.18 4.57 14.78
CA ILE A 170 0.76 3.55 15.23
C ILE A 170 1.97 3.56 14.31
N ASP A 171 3.13 3.90 14.86
CA ASP A 171 4.34 4.09 14.05
C ASP A 171 4.90 2.78 13.48
N HIS A 172 4.81 1.68 14.23
CA HIS A 172 5.37 0.40 13.84
C HIS A 172 4.64 -0.78 14.47
N CYS A 173 4.41 -1.82 13.65
CA CYS A 173 3.96 -3.12 14.11
C CYS A 173 4.91 -4.22 13.62
N LYS A 174 5.49 -4.99 14.53
CA LYS A 174 6.37 -6.11 14.19
C LYS A 174 5.60 -7.31 13.65
N ASN A 175 4.39 -7.53 14.20
CA ASN A 175 3.52 -8.63 13.83
C ASN A 175 2.37 -8.11 12.94
N MET A 176 2.65 -7.94 11.65
CA MET A 176 1.64 -7.48 10.69
C MET A 176 0.46 -8.45 10.53
N PRO A 177 0.63 -9.79 10.52
CA PRO A 177 -0.50 -10.72 10.55
C PRO A 177 -1.50 -10.42 11.66
N LEU A 178 -1.01 -10.13 12.87
CA LEU A 178 -1.89 -9.80 14.00
C LEU A 178 -2.64 -8.48 13.76
N ALA A 179 -1.99 -7.46 13.21
CA ALA A 179 -2.65 -6.20 12.86
C ALA A 179 -3.77 -6.41 11.84
N TYR A 180 -3.54 -7.25 10.83
CA TYR A 180 -4.59 -7.64 9.89
C TYR A 180 -5.69 -8.46 10.58
N LYS A 181 -5.34 -9.43 11.42
CA LYS A 181 -6.29 -10.31 12.07
C LYS A 181 -7.32 -9.56 12.91
N ILE A 182 -6.90 -8.56 13.66
CA ILE A 182 -7.82 -7.76 14.50
C ILE A 182 -8.64 -6.73 13.70
N SER A 183 -8.32 -6.47 12.44
CA SER A 183 -9.08 -5.52 11.62
C SER A 183 -10.32 -6.16 10.99
N ASP A 184 -11.41 -5.39 10.89
CA ASP A 184 -12.59 -5.76 10.10
C ASP A 184 -12.40 -5.39 8.64
N ILE A 185 -11.84 -4.20 8.38
CA ILE A 185 -11.63 -3.66 7.04
C ILE A 185 -10.18 -3.17 6.93
N VAL A 186 -9.53 -3.53 5.84
CA VAL A 186 -8.21 -3.01 5.47
C VAL A 186 -8.37 -2.02 4.31
N ILE A 187 -7.67 -0.91 4.39
CA ILE A 187 -7.73 0.15 3.36
C ILE A 187 -6.37 0.29 2.70
N SER A 188 -6.36 0.35 1.37
CA SER A 188 -5.22 0.74 0.55
C SER A 188 -5.60 1.97 -0.28
N ALA A 189 -5.35 3.18 0.27
CA ALA A 189 -5.90 4.44 -0.22
C ALA A 189 -4.92 5.25 -1.11
N SER A 190 -3.96 4.59 -1.75
CA SER A 190 -2.92 5.26 -2.54
C SER A 190 -3.51 6.11 -3.67
N ILE A 191 -3.08 7.39 -3.76
CA ILE A 191 -3.51 8.34 -4.80
C ILE A 191 -2.52 8.41 -5.99
N GLU A 192 -1.40 7.70 -5.88
CA GLU A 192 -0.48 7.44 -6.98
C GLU A 192 -0.36 5.92 -7.19
N PRO A 193 -0.03 5.46 -8.41
CA PRO A 193 0.01 4.05 -8.73
C PRO A 193 1.01 3.26 -7.90
N GLU A 194 0.56 2.21 -7.26
CA GLU A 194 1.44 1.23 -6.62
C GLU A 194 2.00 0.25 -7.65
N ALA A 195 3.23 -0.20 -7.43
CA ALA A 195 3.85 -1.16 -8.32
C ALA A 195 3.18 -2.54 -8.29
N PHE A 196 2.62 -2.94 -7.13
CA PHE A 196 2.00 -4.25 -6.96
C PHE A 196 0.78 -4.23 -6.02
N GLY A 197 0.81 -3.43 -4.93
CA GLY A 197 -0.28 -3.42 -3.95
C GLY A 197 -0.13 -4.52 -2.89
N ARG A 198 1.01 -4.57 -2.20
CA ARG A 198 1.28 -5.59 -1.16
C ARG A 198 0.22 -5.66 -0.08
N VAL A 199 -0.28 -4.51 0.38
CA VAL A 199 -1.33 -4.44 1.41
C VAL A 199 -2.54 -5.27 1.02
N SER A 200 -2.95 -5.21 -0.26
CA SER A 200 -4.11 -5.94 -0.76
C SER A 200 -3.92 -7.45 -0.67
N VAL A 201 -2.78 -7.97 -1.11
CA VAL A 201 -2.54 -9.43 -1.08
C VAL A 201 -2.29 -9.94 0.34
N GLU A 202 -1.67 -9.14 1.21
CA GLU A 202 -1.47 -9.46 2.62
C GLU A 202 -2.83 -9.54 3.36
N ALA A 203 -3.73 -8.56 3.16
CA ALA A 203 -5.07 -8.56 3.73
C ALA A 203 -5.90 -9.75 3.23
N GLN A 204 -5.87 -10.05 1.94
CA GLN A 204 -6.58 -11.20 1.35
C GLN A 204 -6.06 -12.53 1.90
N SER A 205 -4.74 -12.71 2.06
CA SER A 205 -4.16 -13.90 2.69
C SER A 205 -4.63 -14.08 4.13
N MET A 206 -4.80 -12.97 4.85
CA MET A 206 -5.36 -12.93 6.21
C MET A 206 -6.89 -13.01 6.24
N GLN A 207 -7.55 -13.29 5.10
CA GLN A 207 -9.00 -13.38 4.94
C GLN A 207 -9.75 -12.11 5.38
N LYS A 208 -9.13 -10.94 5.18
CA LYS A 208 -9.72 -9.65 5.55
C LYS A 208 -10.28 -8.93 4.34
N MET A 209 -11.41 -8.25 4.56
CA MET A 209 -11.96 -7.36 3.55
C MET A 209 -10.97 -6.25 3.24
N ILE A 210 -10.64 -6.10 1.96
CA ILE A 210 -9.80 -5.02 1.45
C ILE A 210 -10.64 -4.04 0.62
N VAL A 211 -10.52 -2.75 0.90
CA VAL A 211 -11.00 -1.66 0.05
C VAL A 211 -9.79 -0.92 -0.49
N ALA A 212 -9.57 -0.95 -1.79
CA ALA A 212 -8.34 -0.46 -2.42
C ALA A 212 -8.63 0.54 -3.53
N SER A 213 -7.73 1.50 -3.72
CA SER A 213 -7.76 2.41 -4.87
C SER A 213 -7.63 1.64 -6.17
N ASN A 214 -8.51 1.91 -7.13
CA ASN A 214 -8.50 1.36 -8.49
C ASN A 214 -7.37 1.99 -9.31
N LEU A 215 -6.10 1.71 -8.95
CA LEU A 215 -4.94 2.37 -9.53
C LEU A 215 -3.68 1.49 -9.49
N GLY A 216 -2.97 1.42 -10.62
CA GLY A 216 -1.69 0.70 -10.72
C GLY A 216 -1.82 -0.80 -10.45
N GLY A 217 -0.89 -1.37 -9.68
CA GLY A 217 -0.89 -2.80 -9.36
C GLY A 217 -2.06 -3.28 -8.50
N SER A 218 -2.82 -2.39 -7.86
CA SER A 218 -4.01 -2.78 -7.10
C SER A 218 -5.07 -3.41 -7.99
N ASN A 219 -5.19 -2.98 -9.25
CA ASN A 219 -6.11 -3.54 -10.24
C ASN A 219 -5.79 -4.99 -10.64
N GLU A 220 -4.57 -5.44 -10.32
CA GLU A 220 -4.12 -6.79 -10.63
C GLU A 220 -4.21 -7.71 -9.41
N THR A 221 -4.26 -7.12 -8.21
CA THR A 221 -4.26 -7.86 -6.95
C THR A 221 -5.63 -7.95 -6.31
N VAL A 222 -6.59 -7.10 -6.71
CA VAL A 222 -7.96 -7.11 -6.21
C VAL A 222 -8.93 -7.35 -7.37
N ILE A 223 -9.76 -8.38 -7.26
CA ILE A 223 -10.87 -8.63 -8.17
C ILE A 223 -12.11 -7.99 -7.53
N ASP A 224 -12.56 -6.88 -8.12
CA ASP A 224 -13.67 -6.09 -7.56
C ASP A 224 -14.93 -6.91 -7.35
N GLY A 225 -15.51 -6.79 -6.16
CA GLY A 225 -16.70 -7.53 -5.73
C GLY A 225 -16.48 -9.03 -5.43
N LYS A 226 -15.22 -9.55 -5.55
CA LYS A 226 -14.90 -10.96 -5.26
C LYS A 226 -13.84 -11.10 -4.16
N THR A 227 -12.67 -10.51 -4.35
CA THR A 227 -11.56 -10.62 -3.40
C THR A 227 -11.35 -9.34 -2.61
N GLY A 228 -12.13 -8.32 -2.89
CA GLY A 228 -12.12 -7.01 -2.25
C GLY A 228 -13.00 -6.05 -3.03
N ILE A 229 -12.92 -4.77 -2.67
CA ILE A 229 -13.69 -3.70 -3.30
C ILE A 229 -12.70 -2.66 -3.83
N LEU A 230 -12.90 -2.22 -5.07
CA LEU A 230 -12.16 -1.12 -5.66
C LEU A 230 -12.97 0.17 -5.57
N PHE A 231 -12.27 1.30 -5.41
CA PHE A 231 -12.83 2.64 -5.48
C PHE A 231 -11.91 3.57 -6.28
N GLU A 232 -12.47 4.66 -6.81
CA GLU A 232 -11.73 5.64 -7.59
C GLU A 232 -10.64 6.34 -6.74
N ALA A 233 -9.39 6.31 -7.20
CA ALA A 233 -8.27 6.90 -6.47
C ALA A 233 -8.49 8.41 -6.27
N GLY A 234 -8.35 8.88 -5.02
CA GLY A 234 -8.57 10.28 -4.65
C GLY A 234 -10.04 10.63 -4.34
N ASN A 235 -10.98 9.71 -4.53
CA ASN A 235 -12.40 9.94 -4.28
C ASN A 235 -12.79 9.52 -2.84
N SER A 236 -12.83 10.50 -1.93
CA SER A 236 -13.19 10.28 -0.53
C SER A 236 -14.68 9.95 -0.33
N ASP A 237 -15.56 10.41 -1.24
CA ASP A 237 -16.99 10.09 -1.20
C ASP A 237 -17.20 8.62 -1.47
N GLU A 238 -16.66 8.12 -2.58
CA GLU A 238 -16.77 6.71 -2.92
C GLU A 238 -16.12 5.81 -1.85
N LEU A 239 -14.94 6.18 -1.32
CA LEU A 239 -14.31 5.43 -0.24
C LEU A 239 -15.23 5.35 0.99
N SER A 240 -15.86 6.47 1.38
CA SER A 240 -16.79 6.48 2.53
C SER A 240 -17.99 5.56 2.29
N GLU A 241 -18.58 5.59 1.11
CA GLU A 241 -19.70 4.69 0.74
C GLU A 241 -19.30 3.20 0.79
N LYS A 242 -18.09 2.87 0.27
CA LYS A 242 -17.58 1.48 0.32
C LYS A 242 -17.34 1.02 1.76
N ILE A 243 -16.80 1.88 2.63
CA ILE A 243 -16.59 1.56 4.06
C ILE A 243 -17.93 1.31 4.76
N ILE A 244 -18.95 2.13 4.50
CA ILE A 244 -20.27 1.99 5.13
C ILE A 244 -21.01 0.72 4.68
N LYS A 245 -20.77 0.31 3.44
CA LYS A 245 -21.43 -0.86 2.84
C LYS A 245 -20.89 -2.20 3.39
N VAL A 246 -19.65 -2.22 3.89
CA VAL A 246 -18.97 -3.40 4.47
C VAL A 246 -19.30 -3.55 5.94
#